data_e35ea29bb324aeb8077758a30359c0a3
#
_entry.id   e35ea29bb324aeb8077758a30359c0a3
#
_cell.length_a   1.000
_cell.length_b   1.000
_cell.length_c   1.000
_cell.angle_alpha   90.00
_cell.angle_beta   90.00
_cell.angle_gamma   90.00
#
_symmetry.space_group_name_H-M   'P 1'
#
loop_
_entity.id
_entity.type
_entity.pdbx_description
1 polymer ?
#
loop_
_entity_poly.entity_id
_entity_poly.type
_entity_poly.pdbx_seq_one_letter_code
_entity_poly.pdbx_strand_id
1 'polypeptide(L)'
;MHRPRLIFSLAAHSSVASIVSLAACSPAYNWREVRPDNTRLSLLLPCKPDKAQKVVPLGGRPTTLSMLGCDAGGATFAVAVADVGDAGAAALVLEQWQSLTLVNMKAVPATREVLALKIPGLPAGAFASRVAAQGQRIDGKAVAGQAAYFAQGSQVFQVVMYAQKITPEAADTLFSSLKLQ
;
A
#
# COMPACT_ATOMS: atom_id res chain seq x y z
N MET A 1 67.93 44.37 -46.32
CA MET A 1 66.50 44.65 -46.15
C MET A 1 65.82 43.38 -45.70
N HIS A 2 65.67 43.15 -44.35
CA HIS A 2 65.02 41.98 -43.78
C HIS A 2 63.75 42.43 -43.05
N ARG A 3 62.64 41.91 -43.53
CA ARG A 3 61.30 42.16 -42.83
C ARG A 3 61.03 41.03 -41.83
N PRO A 4 60.64 41.29 -40.58
CA PRO A 4 60.22 40.25 -39.66
C PRO A 4 58.74 39.89 -39.92
N ARG A 5 58.45 38.59 -39.90
CA ARG A 5 57.10 38.00 -39.92
C ARG A 5 56.56 37.95 -38.50
N LEU A 6 55.47 38.65 -38.25
CA LEU A 6 54.69 38.51 -37.02
C LEU A 6 53.84 37.24 -37.13
N ILE A 7 54.04 36.33 -36.14
CA ILE A 7 53.21 35.13 -35.97
C ILE A 7 52.16 35.48 -34.92
N PHE A 8 50.88 35.59 -35.33
CA PHE A 8 49.74 35.68 -34.43
C PHE A 8 49.38 34.29 -33.92
N SER A 9 49.56 34.05 -32.60
CA SER A 9 49.13 32.84 -31.93
C SER A 9 47.68 33.01 -31.49
N LEU A 10 46.73 32.30 -32.12
CA LEU A 10 45.35 32.22 -31.66
C LEU A 10 45.28 31.22 -30.45
N ALA A 11 45.05 31.73 -29.26
CA ALA A 11 44.72 30.91 -28.11
C ALA A 11 43.22 30.52 -28.16
N ALA A 12 42.92 29.26 -28.46
CA ALA A 12 41.58 28.71 -28.38
C ALA A 12 41.21 28.43 -26.92
N HIS A 13 40.27 29.20 -26.37
CA HIS A 13 39.69 28.95 -25.06
C HIS A 13 38.57 27.91 -25.20
N SER A 14 38.85 26.65 -24.79
CA SER A 14 37.84 25.59 -24.66
C SER A 14 37.09 25.79 -23.36
N SER A 15 35.87 26.35 -23.42
CA SER A 15 34.93 26.39 -22.28
C SER A 15 34.31 25.02 -22.11
N VAL A 16 34.73 24.28 -21.09
CA VAL A 16 34.06 23.03 -20.66
C VAL A 16 32.80 23.40 -19.89
N ALA A 17 31.65 23.28 -20.57
CA ALA A 17 30.35 23.40 -19.91
C ALA A 17 30.10 22.15 -19.02
N SER A 18 30.25 22.29 -17.70
CA SER A 18 29.86 21.25 -16.73
C SER A 18 28.34 21.12 -16.70
N ILE A 19 27.81 20.05 -17.28
CA ILE A 19 26.40 19.66 -17.16
C ILE A 19 26.21 19.09 -15.77
N VAL A 20 25.68 19.88 -14.84
CA VAL A 20 25.22 19.41 -13.52
C VAL A 20 23.92 18.64 -13.73
N SER A 21 24.00 17.31 -13.77
CA SER A 21 22.83 16.44 -13.78
C SER A 21 22.14 16.53 -12.41
N LEU A 22 21.04 17.29 -12.33
CA LEU A 22 20.12 17.28 -11.19
C LEU A 22 19.45 15.89 -11.16
N ALA A 23 20.00 14.97 -10.36
CA ALA A 23 19.32 13.74 -10.00
C ALA A 23 18.07 14.13 -9.21
N ALA A 24 16.91 14.21 -9.86
CA ALA A 24 15.63 14.40 -9.22
C ALA A 24 15.36 13.14 -8.38
N CYS A 25 15.59 13.20 -7.06
CA CYS A 25 15.11 12.21 -6.12
C CYS A 25 13.58 12.26 -6.13
N SER A 26 12.93 11.45 -6.96
CA SER A 26 11.50 11.24 -6.84
C SER A 26 11.23 10.49 -5.53
N PRO A 27 10.38 11.03 -4.63
CA PRO A 27 10.07 10.34 -3.39
C PRO A 27 9.45 8.98 -3.69
N ALA A 28 9.88 7.94 -2.95
CA ALA A 28 9.38 6.57 -3.12
C ALA A 28 7.86 6.48 -2.88
N TYR A 29 7.29 7.41 -2.12
CA TYR A 29 5.88 7.50 -1.77
C TYR A 29 5.33 8.89 -2.07
N ASN A 30 4.17 8.94 -2.77
CA ASN A 30 3.39 10.14 -3.00
C ASN A 30 2.01 9.96 -2.34
N TRP A 31 1.98 10.08 -1.01
CA TRP A 31 0.80 9.85 -0.19
C TRP A 31 -0.36 10.78 -0.57
N ARG A 32 -1.53 10.20 -0.77
CA ARG A 32 -2.76 10.90 -1.11
C ARG A 32 -3.96 10.28 -0.43
N GLU A 33 -4.90 11.11 0.00
CA GLU A 33 -6.17 10.63 0.52
C GLU A 33 -6.98 9.96 -0.59
N VAL A 34 -7.47 8.76 -0.31
CA VAL A 34 -8.40 8.03 -1.14
C VAL A 34 -9.63 7.64 -0.34
N ARG A 35 -10.75 7.50 -1.04
CA ARG A 35 -12.04 7.11 -0.48
C ARG A 35 -12.61 6.03 -1.38
N PRO A 36 -12.75 4.78 -0.91
CA PRO A 36 -13.44 3.75 -1.66
C PRO A 36 -14.90 4.15 -1.91
N ASP A 37 -15.38 3.93 -3.13
CA ASP A 37 -16.71 4.34 -3.53
C ASP A 37 -17.79 3.72 -2.61
N ASN A 38 -18.85 4.47 -2.32
CA ASN A 38 -19.99 4.06 -1.49
C ASN A 38 -19.61 3.65 -0.05
N THR A 39 -18.54 4.20 0.49
CA THR A 39 -18.13 3.97 1.88
C THR A 39 -17.88 5.27 2.63
N ARG A 40 -17.80 5.19 3.94
CA ARG A 40 -17.38 6.30 4.81
C ARG A 40 -15.88 6.26 5.14
N LEU A 41 -15.16 5.27 4.60
CA LEU A 41 -13.73 5.12 4.82
C LEU A 41 -12.93 6.15 4.02
N SER A 42 -11.96 6.78 4.68
CA SER A 42 -10.84 7.45 4.02
C SER A 42 -9.52 6.93 4.58
N LEU A 43 -8.51 6.88 3.72
CA LEU A 43 -7.17 6.45 4.06
C LEU A 43 -6.15 7.08 3.11
N LEU A 44 -4.86 6.99 3.47
CA LEU A 44 -3.76 7.39 2.58
C LEU A 44 -3.24 6.17 1.80
N LEU A 45 -3.07 6.33 0.48
CA LEU A 45 -2.27 5.42 -0.34
C LEU A 45 -1.06 6.15 -0.93
N PRO A 46 0.10 5.47 -1.09
CA PRO A 46 1.35 6.14 -1.50
C PRO A 46 1.44 6.42 -3.00
N CYS A 47 0.40 6.13 -3.77
CA CYS A 47 0.34 6.28 -5.21
C CYS A 47 -1.11 6.44 -5.68
N LYS A 48 -1.32 6.83 -6.94
CA LYS A 48 -2.66 6.83 -7.56
C LYS A 48 -3.12 5.38 -7.69
N PRO A 49 -4.22 4.95 -7.03
CA PRO A 49 -4.65 3.58 -7.11
C PRO A 49 -5.36 3.26 -8.41
N ASP A 50 -5.19 2.02 -8.86
CA ASP A 50 -6.08 1.39 -9.84
C ASP A 50 -7.31 0.83 -9.13
N LYS A 51 -8.44 0.79 -9.86
CA LYS A 51 -9.70 0.22 -9.39
C LYS A 51 -9.91 -1.16 -10.00
N ALA A 52 -10.36 -2.11 -9.19
CA ALA A 52 -10.75 -3.45 -9.66
C ALA A 52 -11.99 -3.93 -8.90
N GLN A 53 -12.75 -4.82 -9.53
CA GLN A 53 -13.84 -5.54 -8.88
C GLN A 53 -13.74 -7.03 -9.22
N LYS A 54 -14.08 -7.87 -8.24
CA LYS A 54 -14.09 -9.31 -8.41
C LYS A 54 -15.20 -9.92 -7.56
N VAL A 55 -15.92 -10.88 -8.10
CA VAL A 55 -16.83 -11.71 -7.30
C VAL A 55 -16.01 -12.81 -6.64
N VAL A 56 -16.09 -12.91 -5.34
CA VAL A 56 -15.41 -13.92 -4.51
C VAL A 56 -16.39 -14.58 -3.55
N PRO A 57 -16.17 -15.83 -3.16
CA PRO A 57 -16.93 -16.45 -2.07
C PRO A 57 -16.45 -15.79 -0.74
N LEU A 58 -17.31 -14.99 -0.14
CA LEU A 58 -17.06 -14.35 1.16
C LEU A 58 -18.26 -14.62 2.08
N GLY A 59 -18.01 -15.18 3.25
CA GLY A 59 -19.08 -15.61 4.17
C GLY A 59 -19.99 -16.70 3.56
N GLY A 60 -19.44 -17.56 2.70
CA GLY A 60 -20.19 -18.64 2.04
C GLY A 60 -21.09 -18.21 0.88
N ARG A 61 -21.06 -16.95 0.46
CA ARG A 61 -21.87 -16.39 -0.63
C ARG A 61 -21.03 -15.67 -1.68
N PRO A 62 -21.39 -15.71 -2.98
CA PRO A 62 -20.78 -14.84 -3.99
C PRO A 62 -20.98 -13.36 -3.58
N THR A 63 -19.88 -12.65 -3.39
CA THR A 63 -19.88 -11.25 -2.93
C THR A 63 -18.96 -10.44 -3.82
N THR A 64 -19.42 -9.26 -4.25
CA THR A 64 -18.58 -8.33 -5.02
C THR A 64 -17.57 -7.66 -4.10
N LEU A 65 -16.30 -7.85 -4.37
CA LEU A 65 -15.19 -7.19 -3.72
C LEU A 65 -14.71 -6.04 -4.60
N SER A 66 -14.85 -4.82 -4.11
CA SER A 66 -14.32 -3.62 -4.75
C SER A 66 -12.94 -3.30 -4.17
N MET A 67 -11.96 -3.04 -5.02
CA MET A 67 -10.56 -2.86 -4.60
C MET A 67 -9.97 -1.59 -5.19
N LEU A 68 -9.14 -0.91 -4.38
CA LEU A 68 -8.22 0.14 -4.80
C LEU A 68 -6.82 -0.33 -4.42
N GLY A 69 -5.87 -0.26 -5.34
CA GLY A 69 -4.51 -0.71 -5.03
C GLY A 69 -3.47 -0.07 -5.93
N CYS A 70 -2.23 -0.02 -5.44
CA CYS A 70 -1.11 0.48 -6.20
C CYS A 70 0.23 -0.01 -5.62
N ASP A 71 1.28 0.05 -6.43
CA ASP A 71 2.63 -0.32 -6.05
C ASP A 71 3.51 0.94 -5.91
N ALA A 72 4.24 1.04 -4.79
CA ALA A 72 5.20 2.10 -4.54
C ALA A 72 6.28 1.65 -3.55
N GLY A 73 7.51 2.11 -3.72
CA GLY A 73 8.61 1.82 -2.80
C GLY A 73 8.93 0.32 -2.64
N GLY A 74 8.65 -0.51 -3.66
CA GLY A 74 8.82 -1.96 -3.59
C GLY A 74 7.76 -2.69 -2.76
N ALA A 75 6.66 -2.02 -2.42
CA ALA A 75 5.52 -2.58 -1.70
C ALA A 75 4.21 -2.43 -2.50
N THR A 76 3.29 -3.37 -2.31
CA THR A 76 1.91 -3.32 -2.78
C THR A 76 1.00 -2.85 -1.65
N PHE A 77 0.15 -1.88 -1.94
CA PHE A 77 -0.85 -1.33 -1.03
C PHE A 77 -2.24 -1.51 -1.62
N ALA A 78 -3.18 -1.98 -0.82
CA ALA A 78 -4.57 -2.11 -1.29
C ALA A 78 -5.58 -1.93 -0.16
N VAL A 79 -6.76 -1.46 -0.54
CA VAL A 79 -7.98 -1.53 0.27
C VAL A 79 -9.03 -2.29 -0.52
N ALA A 80 -9.69 -3.22 0.13
CA ALA A 80 -10.77 -4.01 -0.41
C ALA A 80 -12.02 -3.83 0.46
N VAL A 81 -13.18 -3.73 -0.17
CA VAL A 81 -14.48 -3.50 0.47
C VAL A 81 -15.51 -4.46 -0.11
N ALA A 82 -16.32 -5.04 0.75
CA ALA A 82 -17.49 -5.82 0.36
C ALA A 82 -18.66 -5.49 1.29
N ASP A 83 -19.88 -5.57 0.76
CA ASP A 83 -21.11 -5.58 1.56
C ASP A 83 -21.59 -7.03 1.70
N VAL A 84 -21.61 -7.52 2.93
CA VAL A 84 -22.03 -8.90 3.25
C VAL A 84 -23.53 -8.98 3.53
N GLY A 85 -24.25 -7.85 3.47
CA GLY A 85 -25.71 -7.76 3.61
C GLY A 85 -26.24 -8.01 5.03
N ASP A 86 -25.39 -8.44 5.97
CA ASP A 86 -25.73 -8.72 7.35
C ASP A 86 -24.61 -8.24 8.29
N ALA A 87 -24.93 -7.24 9.10
CA ALA A 87 -23.99 -6.70 10.08
C ALA A 87 -23.61 -7.73 11.16
N GLY A 88 -24.55 -8.64 11.51
CA GLY A 88 -24.29 -9.69 12.49
C GLY A 88 -23.28 -10.73 12.02
N ALA A 89 -23.17 -10.95 10.71
CA ALA A 89 -22.20 -11.87 10.11
C ALA A 89 -20.82 -11.24 9.88
N ALA A 90 -20.69 -9.92 9.95
CA ALA A 90 -19.49 -9.21 9.54
C ALA A 90 -18.22 -9.65 10.29
N ALA A 91 -18.29 -9.84 11.60
CA ALA A 91 -17.14 -10.27 12.40
C ALA A 91 -16.64 -11.65 11.96
N LEU A 92 -17.52 -12.63 11.82
CA LEU A 92 -17.16 -13.99 11.40
C LEU A 92 -16.57 -14.00 9.99
N VAL A 93 -17.15 -13.20 9.07
CA VAL A 93 -16.64 -13.06 7.70
C VAL A 93 -15.23 -12.48 7.71
N LEU A 94 -14.95 -11.48 8.54
CA LEU A 94 -13.62 -10.87 8.65
C LEU A 94 -12.59 -11.84 9.24
N GLU A 95 -12.94 -12.64 10.24
CA GLU A 95 -12.09 -13.68 10.79
C GLU A 95 -11.72 -14.74 9.73
N GLN A 96 -12.70 -15.18 8.95
CA GLN A 96 -12.48 -16.11 7.84
C GLN A 96 -11.59 -15.48 6.76
N TRP A 97 -11.85 -14.22 6.41
CA TRP A 97 -11.04 -13.52 5.41
C TRP A 97 -9.59 -13.33 5.87
N GLN A 98 -9.38 -12.96 7.14
CA GLN A 98 -8.05 -12.90 7.73
C GLN A 98 -7.34 -14.26 7.65
N SER A 99 -8.02 -15.34 8.00
CA SER A 99 -7.47 -16.70 7.94
C SER A 99 -7.10 -17.10 6.51
N LEU A 100 -7.96 -16.83 5.53
CA LEU A 100 -7.68 -17.09 4.12
C LEU A 100 -6.49 -16.28 3.60
N THR A 101 -6.35 -15.03 4.03
CA THR A 101 -5.19 -14.19 3.67
C THR A 101 -3.88 -14.80 4.17
N LEU A 102 -3.85 -15.25 5.43
CA LEU A 102 -2.68 -15.92 6.01
C LEU A 102 -2.34 -17.24 5.28
N VAL A 103 -3.36 -18.04 4.94
CA VAL A 103 -3.18 -19.26 4.16
C VAL A 103 -2.63 -18.95 2.76
N ASN A 104 -3.21 -17.97 2.06
CA ASN A 104 -2.81 -17.61 0.69
C ASN A 104 -1.38 -17.08 0.62
N MET A 105 -0.91 -16.37 1.65
CA MET A 105 0.48 -15.95 1.73
C MET A 105 1.41 -17.01 2.33
N LYS A 106 0.90 -18.23 2.60
CA LYS A 106 1.67 -19.29 3.26
C LYS A 106 2.36 -18.80 4.54
N ALA A 107 1.61 -18.04 5.35
CA ALA A 107 2.14 -17.40 6.54
C ALA A 107 2.77 -18.41 7.49
N VAL A 108 3.98 -18.10 7.97
CA VAL A 108 4.65 -18.89 9.00
C VAL A 108 3.99 -18.58 10.36
N PRO A 109 3.33 -19.55 11.03
CA PRO A 109 2.53 -19.29 12.24
C PRO A 109 3.32 -18.57 13.35
N ALA A 110 4.58 -18.93 13.54
CA ALA A 110 5.44 -18.32 14.56
C ALA A 110 5.77 -16.83 14.32
N THR A 111 5.47 -16.32 13.13
CA THR A 111 5.70 -14.90 12.77
C THR A 111 4.44 -14.07 12.85
N ARG A 112 3.29 -14.69 13.17
CA ARG A 112 2.02 -13.98 13.28
C ARG A 112 2.01 -13.10 14.54
N GLU A 113 1.73 -11.83 14.32
CA GLU A 113 1.62 -10.83 15.38
C GLU A 113 0.31 -10.05 15.24
N VAL A 114 -0.38 -9.84 16.37
CA VAL A 114 -1.54 -8.94 16.44
C VAL A 114 -1.04 -7.56 16.84
N LEU A 115 -1.35 -6.58 16.01
CA LEU A 115 -0.88 -5.20 16.17
C LEU A 115 -2.02 -4.30 16.66
N ALA A 116 -1.66 -3.21 17.33
CA ALA A 116 -2.61 -2.19 17.70
C ALA A 116 -3.27 -1.57 16.46
N LEU A 117 -4.58 -1.36 16.53
CA LEU A 117 -5.37 -0.71 15.49
C LEU A 117 -6.35 0.26 16.14
N LYS A 118 -6.30 1.52 15.71
CA LYS A 118 -7.25 2.55 16.09
C LYS A 118 -7.81 3.20 14.82
N ILE A 119 -9.13 3.16 14.67
CA ILE A 119 -9.83 3.76 13.53
C ILE A 119 -10.82 4.79 14.07
N PRO A 120 -10.53 6.09 13.98
CA PRO A 120 -11.48 7.14 14.32
C PRO A 120 -12.80 6.96 13.57
N GLY A 121 -13.91 7.12 14.28
CA GLY A 121 -15.26 6.93 13.73
C GLY A 121 -15.75 5.48 13.69
N LEU A 122 -14.94 4.50 14.06
CA LEU A 122 -15.40 3.12 14.24
C LEU A 122 -16.22 3.03 15.52
N PRO A 123 -17.47 2.47 15.47
CA PRO A 123 -18.30 2.29 16.67
C PRO A 123 -17.60 1.43 17.75
N ALA A 124 -17.86 1.75 19.01
CA ALA A 124 -17.37 0.93 20.12
C ALA A 124 -17.90 -0.50 20.01
N GLY A 125 -17.03 -1.50 20.21
CA GLY A 125 -17.38 -2.92 20.10
C GLY A 125 -17.45 -3.45 18.66
N ALA A 126 -17.24 -2.62 17.63
CA ALA A 126 -17.12 -3.11 16.27
C ALA A 126 -15.85 -3.96 16.12
N PHE A 127 -15.94 -4.99 15.27
CA PHE A 127 -14.77 -5.81 14.97
C PHE A 127 -13.67 -4.97 14.31
N ALA A 128 -12.47 -5.05 14.87
CA ALA A 128 -11.26 -4.48 14.30
C ALA A 128 -10.05 -5.32 14.68
N SER A 129 -9.23 -5.70 13.72
CA SER A 129 -8.02 -6.48 13.93
C SER A 129 -6.95 -6.01 12.94
N ARG A 130 -5.69 -5.91 13.39
CA ARG A 130 -4.52 -5.73 12.51
C ARG A 130 -3.54 -6.85 12.81
N VAL A 131 -3.08 -7.52 11.76
CA VAL A 131 -2.13 -8.62 11.86
C VAL A 131 -0.93 -8.41 10.96
N ALA A 132 0.23 -8.84 11.42
CA ALA A 132 1.44 -8.98 10.61
C ALA A 132 1.83 -10.45 10.52
N ALA A 133 2.46 -10.84 9.43
CA ALA A 133 3.04 -12.17 9.26
C ALA A 133 4.11 -12.16 8.15
N GLN A 134 5.01 -13.15 8.22
CA GLN A 134 5.94 -13.49 7.13
C GLN A 134 5.40 -14.69 6.38
N GLY A 135 5.59 -14.71 5.09
CA GLY A 135 5.12 -15.80 4.24
C GLY A 135 5.87 -15.87 2.91
N GLN A 136 5.23 -16.44 1.91
CA GLN A 136 5.78 -16.61 0.57
C GLN A 136 4.77 -16.20 -0.49
N ARG A 137 5.25 -15.58 -1.55
CA ARG A 137 4.50 -15.35 -2.80
C ARG A 137 4.37 -16.65 -3.59
N ILE A 138 3.53 -16.64 -4.62
CA ILE A 138 3.36 -17.79 -5.54
C ILE A 138 4.70 -18.18 -6.20
N ASP A 139 5.57 -17.22 -6.48
CA ASP A 139 6.91 -17.43 -7.06
C ASP A 139 7.95 -17.94 -6.04
N GLY A 140 7.53 -18.23 -4.81
CA GLY A 140 8.38 -18.73 -3.73
C GLY A 140 9.20 -17.67 -2.99
N LYS A 141 9.16 -16.38 -3.42
CA LYS A 141 9.89 -15.32 -2.75
C LYS A 141 9.26 -14.99 -1.41
N ALA A 142 10.09 -14.67 -0.43
CA ALA A 142 9.64 -14.21 0.87
C ALA A 142 8.82 -12.93 0.76
N VAL A 143 7.77 -12.82 1.55
CA VAL A 143 6.92 -11.64 1.66
C VAL A 143 6.57 -11.38 3.12
N ALA A 144 6.69 -10.12 3.54
CA ALA A 144 6.06 -9.62 4.74
C ALA A 144 4.68 -9.06 4.39
N GLY A 145 3.68 -9.36 5.19
CA GLY A 145 2.33 -8.83 5.06
C GLY A 145 1.86 -8.18 6.35
N GLN A 146 1.17 -7.04 6.22
CA GLN A 146 0.36 -6.47 7.29
C GLN A 146 -1.03 -6.17 6.75
N ALA A 147 -2.06 -6.52 7.52
CA ALA A 147 -3.44 -6.32 7.11
C ALA A 147 -4.30 -5.88 8.29
N ALA A 148 -5.14 -4.87 8.05
CA ALA A 148 -6.21 -4.46 8.96
C ALA A 148 -7.55 -4.97 8.41
N TYR A 149 -8.40 -5.44 9.32
CA TYR A 149 -9.74 -5.94 9.06
C TYR A 149 -10.70 -5.23 10.01
N PHE A 150 -11.79 -4.67 9.50
CA PHE A 150 -12.80 -4.01 10.32
C PHE A 150 -14.14 -3.95 9.58
N ALA A 151 -15.21 -3.70 10.33
CA ALA A 151 -16.57 -3.60 9.80
C ALA A 151 -17.24 -2.30 10.20
N GLN A 152 -18.10 -1.81 9.30
CA GLN A 152 -19.07 -0.75 9.57
C GLN A 152 -20.44 -1.19 9.06
N GLY A 153 -21.34 -1.58 9.97
CA GLY A 153 -22.59 -2.23 9.58
C GLY A 153 -22.32 -3.53 8.83
N SER A 154 -22.93 -3.71 7.67
CA SER A 154 -22.71 -4.85 6.79
C SER A 154 -21.49 -4.71 5.87
N GLN A 155 -20.85 -3.54 5.84
CA GLN A 155 -19.64 -3.34 5.06
C GLN A 155 -18.41 -3.87 5.81
N VAL A 156 -17.64 -4.73 5.15
CA VAL A 156 -16.38 -5.30 5.64
C VAL A 156 -15.21 -4.78 4.82
N PHE A 157 -14.13 -4.48 5.51
CA PHE A 157 -12.95 -3.84 4.95
C PHE A 157 -11.70 -4.66 5.22
N GLN A 158 -10.82 -4.73 4.22
CA GLN A 158 -9.46 -5.18 4.38
C GLN A 158 -8.52 -4.09 3.83
N VAL A 159 -7.54 -3.67 4.63
CA VAL A 159 -6.44 -2.79 4.17
C VAL A 159 -5.15 -3.56 4.33
N VAL A 160 -4.38 -3.69 3.24
CA VAL A 160 -3.18 -4.54 3.21
C VAL A 160 -1.96 -3.79 2.70
N MET A 161 -0.81 -4.20 3.21
CA MET A 161 0.50 -3.86 2.69
C MET A 161 1.34 -5.14 2.58
N TYR A 162 1.94 -5.36 1.40
CA TYR A 162 2.86 -6.47 1.14
C TYR A 162 4.18 -5.95 0.61
N ALA A 163 5.29 -6.42 1.16
CA ALA A 163 6.64 -6.09 0.70
C ALA A 163 7.61 -7.23 1.01
N GLN A 164 8.81 -7.22 0.44
CA GLN A 164 9.88 -8.10 0.92
C GLN A 164 10.26 -7.75 2.37
N LYS A 165 10.28 -6.45 2.69
CA LYS A 165 10.45 -5.92 4.04
C LYS A 165 9.57 -4.69 4.20
N ILE A 166 8.69 -4.72 5.19
CA ILE A 166 7.82 -3.58 5.53
C ILE A 166 8.61 -2.62 6.43
N THR A 167 8.65 -1.34 6.05
CA THR A 167 9.22 -0.30 6.91
C THR A 167 8.18 0.21 7.89
N PRO A 168 8.55 0.47 9.15
CA PRO A 168 7.62 1.00 10.15
C PRO A 168 6.92 2.28 9.68
N GLU A 169 7.66 3.20 9.06
CA GLU A 169 7.15 4.50 8.62
C GLU A 169 6.02 4.35 7.58
N ALA A 170 6.19 3.45 6.61
CA ALA A 170 5.18 3.21 5.58
C ALA A 170 3.93 2.51 6.18
N ALA A 171 4.15 1.54 7.07
CA ALA A 171 3.07 0.85 7.76
C ALA A 171 2.30 1.81 8.68
N ASP A 172 3.00 2.61 9.47
CA ASP A 172 2.38 3.57 10.39
C ASP A 172 1.60 4.64 9.62
N THR A 173 2.15 5.17 8.52
CA THR A 173 1.42 6.14 7.68
C THR A 173 0.14 5.53 7.12
N LEU A 174 0.19 4.31 6.57
CA LEU A 174 -1.00 3.64 6.04
C LEU A 174 -2.06 3.41 7.12
N PHE A 175 -1.71 2.70 8.19
CA PHE A 175 -2.70 2.21 9.14
C PHE A 175 -3.19 3.28 10.12
N SER A 176 -2.40 4.32 10.42
CA SER A 176 -2.86 5.46 11.23
C SER A 176 -3.74 6.43 10.45
N SER A 177 -3.71 6.38 9.12
CA SER A 177 -4.56 7.23 8.26
C SER A 177 -6.01 6.76 8.15
N LEU A 178 -6.32 5.53 8.59
CA LEU A 178 -7.67 4.98 8.52
C LEU A 178 -8.63 5.79 9.38
N LYS A 179 -9.73 6.25 8.79
CA LYS A 179 -10.81 6.94 9.50
C LYS A 179 -12.16 6.70 8.81
N LEU A 180 -13.21 6.58 9.60
CA LEU A 180 -14.62 6.53 9.16
C LEU A 180 -15.26 7.90 9.44
N GLN A 181 -15.91 8.47 8.42
CA GLN A 181 -16.55 9.80 8.51
C GLN A 181 -18.05 9.69 8.65
#